data_47c4c3e6ed6805db878c5feeb45bba04
#
_entry.id   47c4c3e6ed6805db878c5feeb45bba04
#
_cell.length_a   1.000
_cell.length_b   1.000
_cell.length_c   1.000
_cell.angle_alpha   90.00
_cell.angle_beta   90.00
_cell.angle_gamma   90.00
#
_symmetry.space_group_name_H-M   'P 1'
#
loop_
_entity.id
_entity.type
_entity.pdbx_description
1 polymer ?
#
loop_
_entity_poly.entity_id
_entity_poly.type
_entity_poly.pdbx_seq_one_letter_code
_entity_poly.pdbx_strand_id
1 'polypeptide(L)'
;MIHSNIKPIGLILILFMISCNSTKLSSNKTDSQYQKEGYTYGVITPKDNGNCGWIISVAKNINYDPINIEDEKFIKFSSSKETVYFKFLPLRMKNRCKNASPIALMEVVLATN
;
A
#
# COMPACT_ATOMS: atom_id res chain seq x y z
N MET A 1 36.02 -18.37 43.22
CA MET A 1 35.40 -19.56 42.84
C MET A 1 33.96 -19.45 42.56
N ILE A 2 33.25 -19.01 43.49
CA ILE A 2 31.82 -18.99 43.34
C ILE A 2 31.35 -17.95 42.37
N HIS A 3 32.04 -16.89 42.34
CA HIS A 3 31.63 -15.78 41.52
C HIS A 3 31.57 -16.12 40.05
N SER A 4 32.25 -17.13 39.66
CA SER A 4 32.26 -17.46 38.26
C SER A 4 30.90 -17.88 37.73
N ASN A 5 30.01 -18.16 38.59
CA ASN A 5 28.70 -18.59 38.13
C ASN A 5 27.84 -17.50 37.62
N ILE A 6 28.15 -16.30 37.96
CA ILE A 6 27.33 -15.20 37.60
C ILE A 6 27.47 -14.77 36.15
N LYS A 7 28.63 -14.94 35.66
CA LYS A 7 28.92 -14.48 34.32
C LYS A 7 28.06 -15.01 33.22
N PRO A 8 27.80 -16.28 33.15
CA PRO A 8 27.04 -16.80 32.02
C PRO A 8 25.66 -16.26 31.93
N ILE A 9 25.13 -15.82 33.01
CA ILE A 9 23.79 -15.31 33.00
C ILE A 9 23.66 -14.03 32.21
N GLY A 10 24.63 -13.18 32.36
CA GLY A 10 24.59 -11.94 31.63
C GLY A 10 24.68 -12.10 30.15
N LEU A 11 25.41 -13.09 29.73
CA LEU A 11 25.56 -13.34 28.32
C LEU A 11 24.27 -13.74 27.65
N ILE A 12 23.50 -14.48 28.33
CA ILE A 12 22.25 -14.95 27.77
C ILE A 12 21.30 -13.82 27.48
N LEU A 13 21.28 -12.86 28.37
CA LEU A 13 20.40 -11.73 28.19
C LEU A 13 20.73 -10.94 26.94
N ILE A 14 21.98 -10.81 26.69
CA ILE A 14 22.41 -10.04 25.54
C ILE A 14 21.96 -10.68 24.25
N LEU A 15 21.99 -11.97 24.22
CA LEU A 15 21.58 -12.68 23.02
C LEU A 15 20.12 -12.44 22.66
N PHE A 16 19.31 -12.33 23.65
CA PHE A 16 17.90 -12.08 23.38
C PHE A 16 17.67 -10.78 22.67
N MET A 17 18.38 -9.78 23.10
CA MET A 17 18.17 -8.49 22.50
C MET A 17 18.53 -8.47 21.05
N ILE A 18 19.57 -9.15 20.71
CA ILE A 18 20.00 -9.19 19.34
C ILE A 18 18.98 -9.86 18.45
N SER A 19 18.41 -10.93 18.91
CA SER A 19 17.46 -11.63 18.07
C SER A 19 16.21 -10.81 17.84
N CYS A 20 15.83 -9.98 18.77
CA CYS A 20 14.65 -9.17 18.54
C CYS A 20 14.84 -8.18 17.44
N ASN A 21 16.03 -7.66 17.31
CA ASN A 21 16.25 -6.65 16.30
C ASN A 21 16.22 -7.19 14.90
N SER A 22 16.64 -8.39 14.71
CA SER A 22 16.74 -8.88 13.35
C SER A 22 15.41 -9.05 12.68
N THR A 23 14.36 -9.17 13.43
CA THR A 23 13.07 -9.41 12.82
C THR A 23 12.49 -8.20 12.16
N LYS A 24 13.00 -7.05 12.46
CA LYS A 24 12.41 -5.86 11.89
C LYS A 24 12.82 -5.54 10.51
N LEU A 25 13.80 -6.16 10.03
CA LEU A 25 14.30 -5.83 8.73
C LEU A 25 13.38 -6.16 7.60
N SER A 26 12.44 -7.01 7.85
CA SER A 26 11.50 -7.33 6.81
C SER A 26 10.64 -6.12 6.53
N SER A 27 10.74 -5.58 5.37
CA SER A 27 10.03 -4.38 5.03
C SER A 27 8.71 -4.64 4.33
N ASN A 28 8.45 -5.84 3.95
CA ASN A 28 7.23 -6.13 3.20
C ASN A 28 6.04 -6.22 4.13
N LYS A 29 5.05 -5.41 3.88
CA LYS A 29 3.82 -5.48 4.62
C LYS A 29 2.90 -6.50 4.01
N THR A 30 2.12 -7.14 4.85
CA THR A 30 1.12 -8.07 4.35
C THR A 30 -0.13 -7.32 3.96
N ASP A 31 -1.01 -8.02 3.27
CA ASP A 31 -2.30 -7.49 2.89
C ASP A 31 -3.04 -6.92 4.09
N SER A 32 -3.08 -7.68 5.16
CA SER A 32 -3.81 -7.23 6.33
C SER A 32 -3.20 -6.00 6.98
N GLN A 33 -1.90 -5.84 6.88
CA GLN A 33 -1.26 -4.65 7.42
C GLN A 33 -1.63 -3.42 6.63
N TYR A 34 -1.68 -3.53 5.32
CA TYR A 34 -2.10 -2.40 4.50
C TYR A 34 -3.54 -2.02 4.81
N GLN A 35 -4.39 -2.99 4.96
CA GLN A 35 -5.77 -2.70 5.28
C GLN A 35 -5.93 -2.04 6.63
N LYS A 36 -5.16 -2.46 7.61
CA LYS A 36 -5.20 -1.84 8.91
C LYS A 36 -4.75 -0.39 8.87
N GLU A 37 -3.88 -0.08 7.96
CA GLU A 37 -3.38 1.27 7.82
C GLU A 37 -4.26 2.14 6.93
N GLY A 38 -5.38 1.63 6.48
CA GLY A 38 -6.32 2.42 5.73
C GLY A 38 -6.18 2.36 4.23
N TYR A 39 -5.38 1.44 3.73
CA TYR A 39 -5.21 1.28 2.28
C TYR A 39 -6.29 0.40 1.69
N THR A 40 -6.63 0.67 0.45
CA THR A 40 -7.55 -0.13 -0.32
C THR A 40 -6.78 -0.83 -1.43
N TYR A 41 -7.14 -2.07 -1.69
CA TYR A 41 -6.49 -2.85 -2.73
C TYR A 41 -7.27 -2.69 -4.03
N GLY A 42 -6.56 -2.46 -5.12
CA GLY A 42 -7.24 -2.30 -6.40
C GLY A 42 -6.30 -2.48 -7.57
N VAL A 43 -6.88 -2.45 -8.75
CA VAL A 43 -6.12 -2.59 -10.00
C VAL A 43 -6.33 -1.33 -10.84
N ILE A 44 -5.23 -0.66 -11.15
CA ILE A 44 -5.27 0.50 -12.04
C ILE A 44 -5.21 -0.02 -13.47
N THR A 45 -6.15 0.39 -14.28
CA THR A 45 -6.19 -0.03 -15.68
C THR A 45 -6.34 1.19 -16.56
N PRO A 46 -5.46 1.38 -17.53
CA PRO A 46 -5.65 2.46 -18.51
C PRO A 46 -6.85 2.14 -19.38
N LYS A 47 -7.59 3.16 -19.74
CA LYS A 47 -8.72 2.98 -20.60
C LYS A 47 -8.43 3.57 -21.96
N ASP A 48 -8.86 2.88 -22.95
CA ASP A 48 -8.59 3.30 -24.31
C ASP A 48 -9.58 4.34 -24.81
N ASN A 49 -10.77 4.30 -24.28
CA ASN A 49 -11.81 5.19 -24.77
C ASN A 49 -12.63 5.69 -23.62
N GLY A 50 -13.40 6.68 -23.86
CA GLY A 50 -14.23 7.26 -22.83
C GLY A 50 -13.60 8.49 -22.25
N ASN A 51 -14.27 9.07 -21.29
CA ASN A 51 -13.85 10.32 -20.70
C ASN A 51 -12.84 10.17 -19.60
N CYS A 52 -12.55 8.96 -19.21
CA CYS A 52 -11.61 8.70 -18.14
C CYS A 52 -10.38 8.06 -18.69
N GLY A 53 -9.23 8.56 -18.27
CA GLY A 53 -8.01 7.97 -18.73
C GLY A 53 -7.66 6.69 -18.02
N TRP A 54 -7.98 6.60 -16.74
CA TRP A 54 -7.64 5.43 -15.92
C TRP A 54 -8.78 5.12 -14.99
N ILE A 55 -8.88 3.85 -14.63
CA ILE A 55 -9.89 3.37 -13.69
C ILE A 55 -9.20 2.49 -12.67
N ILE A 56 -9.57 2.64 -11.41
CA ILE A 56 -9.12 1.72 -10.39
C ILE A 56 -10.30 0.84 -10.02
N SER A 57 -10.16 -0.45 -10.28
CA SER A 57 -11.20 -1.42 -9.95
C SER A 57 -10.88 -2.03 -8.59
N VAL A 58 -11.83 -1.97 -7.68
CA VAL A 58 -11.59 -2.46 -6.33
C VAL A 58 -12.21 -3.83 -6.15
N ALA A 59 -13.50 -3.93 -6.06
CA ALA A 59 -14.14 -5.21 -5.88
C ALA A 59 -15.48 -5.13 -6.52
N LYS A 60 -16.02 -6.26 -6.90
CA LYS A 60 -17.39 -6.38 -7.37
C LYS A 60 -18.00 -5.11 -7.95
N ASN A 61 -17.53 -4.69 -9.08
CA ASN A 61 -18.11 -3.58 -9.81
C ASN A 61 -17.95 -2.23 -9.12
N ILE A 62 -17.00 -2.12 -8.22
CA ILE A 62 -16.67 -0.83 -7.62
C ILE A 62 -15.49 -0.27 -8.37
N ASN A 63 -15.70 0.82 -9.06
CA ASN A 63 -14.67 1.47 -9.85
C ASN A 63 -14.52 2.91 -9.44
N TYR A 64 -13.28 3.38 -9.44
CA TYR A 64 -12.97 4.75 -9.11
C TYR A 64 -12.26 5.43 -10.27
N ASP A 65 -12.50 6.71 -10.39
CA ASP A 65 -11.86 7.55 -11.39
C ASP A 65 -10.82 8.41 -10.66
N PRO A 66 -9.53 8.05 -10.72
CA PRO A 66 -8.52 8.82 -10.02
C PRO A 66 -8.17 10.07 -10.80
N ILE A 67 -8.83 11.16 -10.48
CA ILE A 67 -8.71 12.35 -11.31
C ILE A 67 -7.33 12.98 -11.25
N ASN A 68 -6.54 12.68 -10.24
CA ASN A 68 -5.19 13.25 -10.13
C ASN A 68 -4.10 12.23 -10.40
N ILE A 69 -4.40 11.18 -11.17
CA ILE A 69 -3.41 10.14 -11.43
C ILE A 69 -2.21 10.68 -12.22
N GLU A 70 -2.40 11.78 -12.93
CA GLU A 70 -1.31 12.35 -13.72
C GLU A 70 -0.43 13.29 -12.92
N ASP A 71 -0.72 13.47 -11.66
CA ASP A 71 0.19 14.23 -10.81
C ASP A 71 1.54 13.53 -10.74
N GLU A 72 2.56 14.31 -10.57
CA GLU A 72 3.92 13.83 -10.61
C GLU A 72 4.17 12.61 -9.73
N LYS A 73 3.60 12.60 -8.56
CA LYS A 73 3.85 11.48 -7.64
C LYS A 73 3.07 10.22 -7.98
N PHE A 74 2.10 10.31 -8.87
CA PHE A 74 1.29 9.14 -9.21
C PHE A 74 1.44 8.69 -10.65
N ILE A 75 2.01 9.53 -11.49
CA ILE A 75 2.02 9.28 -12.93
C ILE A 75 2.73 7.96 -13.28
N LYS A 76 3.67 7.55 -12.47
CA LYS A 76 4.37 6.30 -12.74
C LYS A 76 3.47 5.07 -12.67
N PHE A 77 2.34 5.19 -12.02
CA PHE A 77 1.42 4.06 -11.91
C PHE A 77 0.43 4.01 -13.07
N SER A 78 0.51 4.96 -13.97
CA SER A 78 -0.47 5.05 -15.05
C SER A 78 0.02 4.48 -16.38
N SER A 79 1.22 3.93 -16.41
CA SER A 79 1.77 3.47 -17.68
C SER A 79 1.25 2.12 -18.11
N SER A 80 0.80 1.30 -17.17
CA SER A 80 0.29 0.00 -17.51
C SER A 80 -0.64 -0.47 -16.41
N LYS A 81 -1.20 -1.64 -16.60
CA LYS A 81 -2.08 -2.23 -15.61
C LYS A 81 -1.26 -2.59 -14.37
N GLU A 82 -1.65 -2.05 -13.22
CA GLU A 82 -0.91 -2.26 -12.00
C GLU A 82 -1.84 -2.61 -10.86
N THR A 83 -1.40 -3.51 -9.99
CA THR A 83 -2.12 -3.81 -8.76
C THR A 83 -1.50 -3.00 -7.65
N VAL A 84 -2.34 -2.29 -6.90
CA VAL A 84 -1.84 -1.31 -5.92
C VAL A 84 -2.63 -1.36 -4.64
N TYR A 85 -2.00 -0.80 -3.60
CA TYR A 85 -2.70 -0.38 -2.39
C TYR A 85 -2.72 1.13 -2.43
N PHE A 86 -3.86 1.72 -2.13
CA PHE A 86 -3.96 3.17 -2.23
C PHE A 86 -4.87 3.75 -1.17
N LYS A 87 -4.62 5.02 -0.88
CA LYS A 87 -5.48 5.82 -0.03
C LYS A 87 -6.04 6.93 -0.86
N PHE A 88 -7.28 7.29 -0.59
CA PHE A 88 -7.96 8.27 -1.43
C PHE A 88 -9.03 9.02 -0.66
N LEU A 89 -9.42 10.15 -1.25
CA LEU A 89 -10.56 10.91 -0.77
C LEU A 89 -11.64 10.87 -1.83
N PRO A 90 -12.87 10.53 -1.46
CA PRO A 90 -13.96 10.64 -2.43
C PRO A 90 -14.26 12.10 -2.71
N LEU A 91 -14.59 12.41 -3.95
CA LEU A 91 -14.85 13.76 -4.34
C LEU A 91 -16.33 13.99 -4.61
N ARG A 92 -16.78 15.18 -4.28
CA ARG A 92 -18.17 15.54 -4.50
C ARG A 92 -18.30 16.27 -5.82
N MET A 93 -18.15 15.57 -6.89
CA MET A 93 -18.30 16.16 -8.19
C MET A 93 -19.00 15.16 -9.08
N LYS A 94 -19.48 15.63 -10.21
CA LYS A 94 -20.11 14.75 -11.15
C LYS A 94 -19.13 13.74 -11.67
N ASN A 95 -19.61 12.54 -11.90
CA ASN A 95 -18.79 11.49 -12.49
C ASN A 95 -18.42 11.89 -13.91
N ARG A 96 -17.13 11.83 -14.21
CA ARG A 96 -16.65 12.03 -15.57
C ARG A 96 -16.84 10.78 -16.37
N CYS A 97 -16.81 9.67 -15.69
CA CYS A 97 -16.89 8.37 -16.33
C CYS A 97 -18.16 7.68 -15.92
N LYS A 98 -18.64 6.88 -16.82
CA LYS A 98 -19.76 6.02 -16.52
C LYS A 98 -19.29 4.95 -15.57
N ASN A 99 -20.01 4.74 -14.50
CA ASN A 99 -19.74 3.66 -13.56
C ASN A 99 -18.44 3.79 -12.78
N ALA A 100 -17.92 4.98 -12.64
CA ALA A 100 -16.74 5.18 -11.82
C ALA A 100 -16.88 6.49 -11.07
N SER A 101 -16.60 6.45 -9.79
CA SER A 101 -16.72 7.64 -8.93
C SER A 101 -15.40 8.39 -8.86
N PRO A 102 -15.44 9.71 -8.93
CA PRO A 102 -14.18 10.46 -8.90
C PRO A 102 -13.57 10.46 -7.51
N ILE A 103 -12.28 10.26 -7.46
CA ILE A 103 -11.52 10.28 -6.21
C ILE A 103 -10.23 11.05 -6.41
N ALA A 104 -9.67 11.50 -5.32
CA ALA A 104 -8.34 12.08 -5.31
C ALA A 104 -7.41 11.10 -4.62
N LEU A 105 -6.36 10.69 -5.30
CA LEU A 105 -5.38 9.78 -4.70
C LEU A 105 -4.54 10.53 -3.70
N MET A 106 -4.26 9.89 -2.58
CA MET A 106 -3.40 10.44 -1.55
C MET A 106 -2.08 9.68 -1.48
N GLU A 107 -2.14 8.37 -1.57
CA GLU A 107 -0.95 7.53 -1.55
C GLU A 107 -1.19 6.32 -2.42
N VAL A 108 -0.15 5.88 -3.10
CA VAL A 108 -0.24 4.67 -3.92
C VAL A 108 1.05 3.88 -3.72
N VAL A 109 0.90 2.60 -3.49
CA VAL A 109 2.02 1.68 -3.32
C VAL A 109 1.77 0.47 -4.20
N LEU A 110 2.77 0.04 -4.93
CA LEU A 110 2.62 -1.16 -5.72
C LEU A 110 2.41 -2.37 -4.83
N ALA A 111 1.46 -3.20 -5.19
CA ALA A 111 1.23 -4.44 -4.47
C ALA A 111 2.13 -5.50 -5.08
N THR A 112 3.32 -5.64 -4.51
CA THR A 112 4.25 -6.62 -5.01
C THR A 112 4.13 -7.88 -4.19
N ASN A 113 4.32 -8.99 -4.85
CA ASN A 113 4.26 -10.27 -4.16
C ASN A 113 5.62 -10.81 -3.86
#